data_b80e84ef31a7e2190429614f791b9525
#
_entry.id   b80e84ef31a7e2190429614f791b9525
#
_cell.length_a   1.000
_cell.length_b   1.000
_cell.length_c   1.000
_cell.angle_alpha   90.00
_cell.angle_beta   90.00
_cell.angle_gamma   90.00
#
_symmetry.space_group_name_H-M   'P 1'
#
loop_
_entity.id
_entity.type
_entity.pdbx_description
1 polymer ?
#
loop_
_entity_poly.entity_id
_entity_poly.type
_entity_poly.pdbx_seq_one_letter_code
_entity_poly.pdbx_strand_id
1 'polypeptide(L)'
;SLSGNTNFYFNSAITSLLGVSNFYFINNEINYFLTESINPLLHTWSLGVEEQFYILYPLFIVYLFKFLKGNFEKIFLIIFSLILLSFFIYYYADGILGNFYFPLSRFWEIGFGCLAFFYLNISYNYKKILNLFFLIIIFFLFYKTGNEKSIQETNLFITILTFICITSLRGVEKKSINKYIKKSKLPYLG
;
A
#
# COMPACT_ATOMS: atom_id res chain seq x y z
N SER A 1 21.50 2.00 -32.53
CA SER A 1 22.31 3.23 -32.54
C SER A 1 22.64 3.61 -31.09
N LEU A 2 23.94 3.83 -30.80
CA LEU A 2 24.44 4.16 -29.46
C LEU A 2 23.80 5.44 -28.87
N SER A 3 23.42 6.39 -29.71
CA SER A 3 22.81 7.66 -29.27
C SER A 3 21.39 7.52 -28.72
N GLY A 4 20.60 6.57 -29.18
CA GLY A 4 19.26 6.33 -28.63
C GLY A 4 19.30 5.78 -27.21
N ASN A 5 20.26 4.93 -26.90
CA ASN A 5 20.41 4.34 -25.58
C ASN A 5 20.90 5.38 -24.55
N THR A 6 21.80 6.29 -24.91
CA THR A 6 22.30 7.33 -23.99
C THR A 6 21.20 8.29 -23.54
N ASN A 7 20.35 8.74 -24.45
CA ASN A 7 19.21 9.62 -24.14
C ASN A 7 18.18 8.91 -23.25
N PHE A 8 17.94 7.62 -23.48
CA PHE A 8 17.05 6.82 -22.65
C PHE A 8 17.55 6.73 -21.21
N TYR A 9 18.84 6.40 -20.99
CA TYR A 9 19.43 6.35 -19.66
C TYR A 9 19.47 7.71 -18.97
N PHE A 10 19.80 8.77 -19.71
CA PHE A 10 19.85 10.12 -19.17
C PHE A 10 18.47 10.59 -18.71
N ASN A 11 17.44 10.39 -19.51
CA ASN A 11 16.07 10.75 -19.16
C ASN A 11 15.53 9.91 -18.00
N SER A 12 15.86 8.61 -17.95
CA SER A 12 15.49 7.78 -16.79
C SER A 12 16.16 8.24 -15.51
N ALA A 13 17.42 8.72 -15.58
CA ALA A 13 18.12 9.26 -14.41
C ALA A 13 17.47 10.56 -13.92
N ILE A 14 17.16 11.50 -14.82
CA ILE A 14 16.48 12.75 -14.46
C ILE A 14 15.11 12.47 -13.84
N THR A 15 14.31 11.63 -14.46
CA THR A 15 12.96 11.31 -13.95
C THR A 15 13.01 10.55 -12.63
N SER A 16 14.06 9.74 -12.39
CA SER A 16 14.30 9.10 -11.09
C SER A 16 14.64 10.11 -10.00
N LEU A 17 15.47 11.10 -10.30
CA LEU A 17 15.80 12.18 -9.36
C LEU A 17 14.60 13.07 -9.02
N LEU A 18 13.65 13.19 -9.95
CA LEU A 18 12.41 13.96 -9.75
C LEU A 18 11.26 13.15 -9.12
N GLY A 19 11.47 11.87 -8.81
CA GLY A 19 10.43 11.00 -8.24
C GLY A 19 9.28 10.67 -9.19
N VAL A 20 9.50 10.77 -10.52
CA VAL A 20 8.48 10.55 -11.56
C VAL A 20 8.88 9.48 -12.59
N SER A 21 9.87 8.66 -12.28
CA SER A 21 10.36 7.59 -13.17
C SER A 21 9.29 6.58 -13.55
N ASN A 22 8.32 6.32 -12.69
CA ASN A 22 7.19 5.46 -12.97
C ASN A 22 6.39 5.94 -14.20
N PHE A 23 6.10 7.24 -14.35
CA PHE A 23 5.43 7.79 -15.53
C PHE A 23 6.32 7.74 -16.79
N TYR A 24 7.62 7.93 -16.63
CA TYR A 24 8.57 7.79 -17.73
C TYR A 24 8.56 6.37 -18.29
N PHE A 25 8.54 5.35 -17.44
CA PHE A 25 8.51 3.95 -17.87
C PHE A 25 7.15 3.54 -18.47
N ILE A 26 6.03 4.12 -17.99
CA ILE A 26 4.73 3.95 -18.63
C ILE A 26 4.76 4.47 -20.07
N ASN A 27 5.23 5.70 -20.26
CA ASN A 27 5.24 6.34 -21.57
C ASN A 27 6.16 5.67 -22.60
N ASN A 28 7.18 4.95 -22.14
CA ASN A 28 8.08 4.18 -23.02
C ASN A 28 7.63 2.71 -23.17
N GLU A 29 6.45 2.34 -22.67
CA GLU A 29 5.87 0.99 -22.77
C GLU A 29 6.80 -0.13 -22.29
N ILE A 30 7.60 0.14 -21.24
CA ILE A 30 8.58 -0.80 -20.73
C ILE A 30 7.87 -1.89 -19.94
N ASN A 31 8.05 -3.15 -20.36
CA ASN A 31 7.56 -4.28 -19.63
C ASN A 31 8.58 -4.74 -18.58
N TYR A 32 8.26 -4.56 -17.30
CA TYR A 32 9.13 -4.92 -16.18
C TYR A 32 9.57 -6.39 -16.19
N PHE A 33 8.71 -7.29 -16.64
CA PHE A 33 8.95 -8.74 -16.60
C PHE A 33 9.69 -9.28 -17.83
N LEU A 34 9.67 -8.56 -18.94
CA LEU A 34 10.29 -9.00 -20.19
C LEU A 34 11.63 -8.30 -20.46
N THR A 35 11.90 -7.19 -19.82
CA THR A 35 13.14 -6.42 -19.97
C THR A 35 14.23 -6.96 -19.05
N GLU A 36 14.81 -8.11 -19.41
CA GLU A 36 16.06 -8.51 -18.79
C GLU A 36 17.13 -7.48 -19.16
N SER A 37 17.66 -6.77 -18.17
CA SER A 37 18.96 -6.12 -18.18
C SER A 37 19.13 -4.72 -18.78
N ILE A 38 18.16 -3.99 -19.30
CA ILE A 38 18.52 -2.87 -20.15
C ILE A 38 18.66 -1.53 -19.40
N ASN A 39 17.96 -1.33 -18.27
CA ASN A 39 18.07 -0.08 -17.53
C ASN A 39 18.35 -0.32 -16.03
N PRO A 40 19.55 0.04 -15.52
CA PRO A 40 19.89 -0.12 -14.12
C PRO A 40 19.02 0.70 -13.19
N LEU A 41 18.34 1.76 -13.70
CA LEU A 41 17.45 2.62 -12.95
C LEU A 41 15.98 2.15 -12.97
N LEU A 42 15.69 1.01 -13.60
CA LEU A 42 14.31 0.53 -13.71
C LEU A 42 13.64 0.39 -12.32
N HIS A 43 14.37 -0.09 -11.32
CA HIS A 43 13.86 -0.27 -9.95
C HIS A 43 13.40 1.04 -9.26
N THR A 44 13.81 2.21 -9.77
CA THR A 44 13.44 3.51 -9.18
C THR A 44 11.96 3.87 -9.38
N TRP A 45 11.24 3.14 -10.23
CA TRP A 45 9.81 3.37 -10.43
C TRP A 45 9.01 3.22 -9.13
N SER A 46 9.34 2.22 -8.31
CA SER A 46 8.67 1.99 -7.04
C SER A 46 8.95 3.10 -6.03
N LEU A 47 10.18 3.61 -6.01
CA LEU A 47 10.56 4.76 -5.20
C LEU A 47 9.75 6.00 -5.62
N GLY A 48 9.59 6.24 -6.92
CA GLY A 48 8.74 7.34 -7.42
C GLY A 48 7.30 7.24 -6.94
N VAL A 49 6.69 6.05 -6.97
CA VAL A 49 5.33 5.82 -6.45
C VAL A 49 5.27 6.09 -4.94
N GLU A 50 6.27 5.63 -4.18
CA GLU A 50 6.33 5.84 -2.73
C GLU A 50 6.49 7.33 -2.38
N GLU A 51 7.37 8.07 -3.05
CA GLU A 51 7.56 9.51 -2.83
C GLU A 51 6.29 10.30 -3.09
N GLN A 52 5.60 10.02 -4.21
CA GLN A 52 4.30 10.62 -4.52
C GLN A 52 3.27 10.33 -3.43
N PHE A 53 3.24 9.09 -2.93
CA PHE A 53 2.37 8.71 -1.85
C PHE A 53 2.70 9.48 -0.56
N TYR A 54 3.96 9.57 -0.16
CA TYR A 54 4.39 10.27 1.06
C TYR A 54 4.10 11.76 1.05
N ILE A 55 4.00 12.37 -0.13
CA ILE A 55 3.60 13.78 -0.27
C ILE A 55 2.07 13.92 -0.20
N LEU A 56 1.34 13.12 -0.97
CA LEU A 56 -0.11 13.28 -1.14
C LEU A 56 -0.91 12.74 0.05
N TYR A 57 -0.50 11.62 0.63
CA TYR A 57 -1.24 10.95 1.68
C TYR A 57 -1.38 11.78 2.97
N PRO A 58 -0.33 12.42 3.53
CA PRO A 58 -0.49 13.26 4.72
C PRO A 58 -1.44 14.43 4.50
N LEU A 59 -1.39 15.07 3.34
CA LEU A 59 -2.31 16.15 2.99
C LEU A 59 -3.75 15.67 2.92
N PHE A 60 -3.96 14.52 2.31
CA PHE A 60 -5.27 13.87 2.23
C PHE A 60 -5.81 13.49 3.62
N ILE A 61 -4.98 12.93 4.49
CA ILE A 61 -5.38 12.57 5.86
C ILE A 61 -5.75 13.80 6.67
N VAL A 62 -4.94 14.88 6.63
CA VAL A 62 -5.26 16.14 7.32
C VAL A 62 -6.59 16.70 6.84
N TYR A 63 -6.85 16.67 5.53
CA TYR A 63 -8.13 17.07 4.96
C TYR A 63 -9.28 16.22 5.51
N LEU A 64 -9.16 14.89 5.49
CA LEU A 64 -10.18 13.98 6.02
C LEU A 64 -10.46 14.21 7.51
N PHE A 65 -9.42 14.43 8.33
CA PHE A 65 -9.59 14.72 9.76
C PHE A 65 -10.39 16.00 9.99
N LYS A 66 -10.11 17.05 9.22
CA LYS A 66 -10.88 18.31 9.29
C LYS A 66 -12.33 18.11 8.82
N PHE A 67 -12.51 17.47 7.68
CA PHE A 67 -13.84 17.29 7.07
C PHE A 67 -14.75 16.39 7.90
N LEU A 68 -14.19 15.28 8.45
CA LEU A 68 -14.95 14.30 9.23
C LEU A 68 -14.90 14.54 10.74
N LYS A 69 -14.40 15.72 11.17
CA LYS A 69 -14.30 16.12 12.59
C LYS A 69 -13.62 15.05 13.47
N GLY A 70 -12.57 14.43 12.94
CA GLY A 70 -11.78 13.40 13.64
C GLY A 70 -12.48 12.04 13.83
N ASN A 71 -13.54 11.74 13.09
CA ASN A 71 -14.23 10.46 13.20
C ASN A 71 -13.39 9.33 12.56
N PHE A 72 -12.67 8.56 13.39
CA PHE A 72 -11.79 7.48 12.96
C PHE A 72 -12.49 6.39 12.15
N GLU A 73 -13.73 6.06 12.48
CA GLU A 73 -14.49 5.01 11.79
C GLU A 73 -14.81 5.42 10.35
N LYS A 74 -15.24 6.67 10.13
CA LYS A 74 -15.51 7.19 8.78
C LYS A 74 -14.24 7.31 7.97
N ILE A 75 -13.13 7.79 8.57
CA ILE A 75 -11.82 7.88 7.90
C ILE A 75 -11.36 6.48 7.50
N PHE A 76 -11.45 5.50 8.40
CA PHE A 76 -11.14 4.11 8.12
C PHE A 76 -11.94 3.56 6.94
N LEU A 77 -13.26 3.79 6.89
CA LEU A 77 -14.11 3.31 5.80
C LEU A 77 -13.73 3.94 4.46
N ILE A 78 -13.40 5.24 4.44
CA ILE A 78 -12.94 5.90 3.20
C ILE A 78 -11.61 5.31 2.72
N ILE A 79 -10.62 5.16 3.61
CA ILE A 79 -9.33 4.59 3.24
C ILE A 79 -9.51 3.14 2.75
N PHE A 80 -10.32 2.36 3.45
CA PHE A 80 -10.62 0.98 3.04
C PHE A 80 -11.28 0.92 1.67
N SER A 81 -12.25 1.80 1.38
CA SER A 81 -12.91 1.88 0.07
C SER A 81 -11.92 2.26 -1.04
N LEU A 82 -10.98 3.18 -0.77
CA LEU A 82 -9.94 3.55 -1.73
C LEU A 82 -8.96 2.39 -2.00
N ILE A 83 -8.62 1.61 -0.97
CA ILE A 83 -7.80 0.40 -1.12
C ILE A 83 -8.50 -0.62 -2.02
N LEU A 84 -9.80 -0.87 -1.79
CA LEU A 84 -10.58 -1.79 -2.62
C LEU A 84 -10.68 -1.29 -4.07
N LEU A 85 -10.90 0.01 -4.28
CA LEU A 85 -10.94 0.61 -5.61
C LEU A 85 -9.58 0.46 -6.32
N SER A 86 -8.48 0.74 -5.64
CA SER A 86 -7.13 0.58 -6.15
C SER A 86 -6.84 -0.88 -6.53
N PHE A 87 -7.23 -1.83 -5.68
CA PHE A 87 -7.09 -3.25 -5.96
C PHE A 87 -7.93 -3.68 -7.17
N PHE A 88 -9.16 -3.16 -7.29
CA PHE A 88 -10.02 -3.41 -8.44
C PHE A 88 -9.41 -2.87 -9.74
N ILE A 89 -8.85 -1.66 -9.71
CA ILE A 89 -8.11 -1.08 -10.85
C ILE A 89 -6.93 -1.98 -11.24
N TYR A 90 -6.13 -2.42 -10.26
CA TYR A 90 -4.99 -3.30 -10.50
C TYR A 90 -5.39 -4.62 -11.18
N TYR A 91 -6.55 -5.17 -10.83
CA TYR A 91 -6.96 -6.51 -11.29
C TYR A 91 -7.74 -6.49 -12.61
N TYR A 92 -8.52 -5.44 -12.86
CA TYR A 92 -9.47 -5.41 -14.00
C TYR A 92 -9.21 -4.31 -15.02
N ALA A 93 -8.46 -3.26 -14.66
CA ALA A 93 -8.26 -2.18 -15.60
C ALA A 93 -7.18 -2.50 -16.63
N ASP A 94 -7.44 -2.11 -17.88
CA ASP A 94 -6.49 -2.18 -18.97
C ASP A 94 -5.85 -0.81 -19.24
N GLY A 95 -4.82 -0.79 -20.08
CA GLY A 95 -4.13 0.43 -20.50
C GLY A 95 -3.34 1.10 -19.37
N ILE A 96 -3.35 2.43 -19.35
CA ILE A 96 -2.53 3.22 -18.41
C ILE A 96 -2.93 2.99 -16.96
N LEU A 97 -4.23 2.91 -16.65
CA LEU A 97 -4.73 2.74 -15.28
C LEU A 97 -4.35 1.39 -14.68
N GLY A 98 -4.37 0.32 -15.45
CA GLY A 98 -3.96 -1.02 -15.03
C GLY A 98 -2.45 -1.27 -15.13
N ASN A 99 -1.69 -0.30 -15.64
CA ASN A 99 -0.26 -0.45 -15.82
C ASN A 99 0.46 -0.68 -14.47
N PHE A 100 1.43 -1.59 -14.48
CA PHE A 100 2.21 -1.99 -13.31
C PHE A 100 2.90 -0.82 -12.60
N TYR A 101 3.30 0.21 -13.33
CA TYR A 101 3.99 1.39 -12.80
C TYR A 101 3.04 2.51 -12.35
N PHE A 102 1.71 2.36 -12.56
CA PHE A 102 0.77 3.43 -12.26
C PHE A 102 0.44 3.52 -10.76
N PRO A 103 0.53 4.71 -10.14
CA PRO A 103 0.38 4.85 -8.68
C PRO A 103 -0.96 4.34 -8.14
N LEU A 104 -2.08 4.58 -8.86
CA LEU A 104 -3.39 4.14 -8.39
C LEU A 104 -3.55 2.63 -8.39
N SER A 105 -2.89 1.90 -9.31
CA SER A 105 -2.91 0.44 -9.31
C SER A 105 -2.06 -0.16 -8.18
N ARG A 106 -1.21 0.64 -7.53
CA ARG A 106 -0.31 0.23 -6.44
C ARG A 106 -0.68 0.78 -5.07
N PHE A 107 -1.60 1.75 -5.03
CA PHE A 107 -2.05 2.37 -3.78
C PHE A 107 -2.51 1.33 -2.74
N TRP A 108 -3.15 0.24 -3.15
CA TRP A 108 -3.68 -0.78 -2.25
C TRP A 108 -2.57 -1.44 -1.40
N GLU A 109 -1.36 -1.67 -1.93
CA GLU A 109 -0.25 -2.28 -1.21
C GLU A 109 0.22 -1.38 -0.04
N ILE A 110 0.48 -0.10 -0.31
CA ILE A 110 0.90 0.87 0.70
C ILE A 110 -0.27 1.23 1.62
N GLY A 111 -1.47 1.32 1.06
CA GLY A 111 -2.71 1.66 1.76
C GLY A 111 -3.05 0.69 2.90
N PHE A 112 -2.76 -0.60 2.75
CA PHE A 112 -2.92 -1.57 3.85
C PHE A 112 -2.05 -1.23 5.06
N GLY A 113 -0.84 -0.74 4.85
CA GLY A 113 0.02 -0.24 5.93
C GLY A 113 -0.63 0.93 6.68
N CYS A 114 -1.20 1.88 5.93
CA CYS A 114 -1.93 3.02 6.51
C CYS A 114 -3.20 2.58 7.23
N LEU A 115 -3.93 1.61 6.66
CA LEU A 115 -5.14 1.05 7.27
C LEU A 115 -4.85 0.43 8.65
N ALA A 116 -3.68 -0.20 8.82
CA ALA A 116 -3.28 -0.81 10.09
C ALA A 116 -3.24 0.21 11.25
N PHE A 117 -2.87 1.47 10.98
CA PHE A 117 -2.91 2.54 11.97
C PHE A 117 -4.35 2.82 12.44
N PHE A 118 -5.29 2.94 11.51
CA PHE A 118 -6.69 3.23 11.85
C PHE A 118 -7.40 2.04 12.47
N TYR A 119 -7.05 0.81 12.06
CA TYR A 119 -7.62 -0.42 12.59
C TYR A 119 -7.57 -0.49 14.13
N LEU A 120 -6.52 -0.02 14.75
CA LEU A 120 -6.37 -0.06 16.20
C LEU A 120 -7.33 0.88 16.94
N ASN A 121 -7.80 1.93 16.25
CA ASN A 121 -8.61 3.00 16.83
C ASN A 121 -10.12 2.90 16.51
N ILE A 122 -10.53 1.91 15.71
CA ILE A 122 -11.95 1.66 15.41
C ILE A 122 -12.61 0.74 16.47
N SER A 123 -13.95 0.73 16.47
CA SER A 123 -14.73 -0.09 17.40
C SER A 123 -14.54 -1.61 17.17
N TYR A 124 -14.80 -2.39 18.20
CA TYR A 124 -14.65 -3.85 18.17
C TYR A 124 -15.49 -4.51 17.07
N ASN A 125 -16.69 -4.01 16.82
CA ASN A 125 -17.59 -4.59 15.80
C ASN A 125 -16.99 -4.51 14.39
N TYR A 126 -16.40 -3.36 14.02
CA TYR A 126 -15.71 -3.21 12.73
C TYR A 126 -14.48 -4.13 12.62
N LYS A 127 -13.73 -4.30 13.71
CA LYS A 127 -12.58 -5.23 13.77
C LYS A 127 -13.01 -6.67 13.50
N LYS A 128 -14.12 -7.10 14.10
CA LYS A 128 -14.65 -8.45 13.90
C LYS A 128 -15.04 -8.70 12.44
N ILE A 129 -15.75 -7.75 11.82
CA ILE A 129 -16.15 -7.85 10.42
C ILE A 129 -14.92 -7.90 9.50
N LEU A 130 -13.93 -7.04 9.73
CA LEU A 130 -12.72 -6.99 8.93
C LEU A 130 -11.89 -8.27 9.05
N ASN A 131 -11.75 -8.81 10.26
CA ASN A 131 -11.04 -10.07 10.48
C ASN A 131 -11.74 -11.23 9.77
N LEU A 132 -13.07 -11.28 9.80
CA LEU A 132 -13.84 -12.27 9.07
C LEU A 132 -13.62 -12.14 7.55
N PHE A 133 -13.62 -10.92 7.03
CA PHE A 133 -13.35 -10.63 5.63
C PHE A 133 -11.95 -11.12 5.21
N PHE A 134 -10.91 -10.85 6.00
CA PHE A 134 -9.56 -11.33 5.71
C PHE A 134 -9.44 -12.86 5.79
N LEU A 135 -10.12 -13.50 6.75
CA LEU A 135 -10.15 -14.95 6.84
C LEU A 135 -10.80 -15.59 5.60
N ILE A 136 -11.88 -15.01 5.08
CA ILE A 136 -12.53 -15.46 3.86
C ILE A 136 -11.59 -15.33 2.66
N ILE A 137 -10.90 -14.20 2.53
CA ILE A 137 -9.92 -13.98 1.44
C ILE A 137 -8.78 -14.99 1.52
N ILE A 138 -8.20 -15.19 2.70
CA ILE A 138 -7.12 -16.16 2.92
C ILE A 138 -7.60 -17.57 2.55
N PHE A 139 -8.79 -17.96 3.00
CA PHE A 139 -9.37 -19.26 2.67
C PHE A 139 -9.57 -19.43 1.15
N PHE A 140 -10.09 -18.40 0.48
CA PHE A 140 -10.27 -18.41 -0.98
C PHE A 140 -8.95 -18.52 -1.72
N LEU A 141 -7.92 -17.79 -1.28
CA LEU A 141 -6.57 -17.89 -1.84
C LEU A 141 -5.95 -19.27 -1.64
N PHE A 142 -6.17 -19.89 -0.49
CA PHE A 142 -5.73 -21.26 -0.24
C PHE A 142 -6.46 -22.29 -1.13
N TYR A 143 -7.76 -22.13 -1.31
CA TYR A 143 -8.56 -23.04 -2.15
C TYR A 143 -8.12 -22.99 -3.62
N LYS A 144 -7.76 -21.80 -4.12
CA LYS A 144 -7.32 -21.61 -5.52
C LYS A 144 -5.88 -22.10 -5.78
N THR A 145 -5.08 -22.35 -4.75
CA THR A 145 -3.64 -22.70 -4.86
C THR A 145 -3.31 -24.06 -5.43
N GLY A 146 -4.28 -24.81 -5.98
CA GLY A 146 -4.00 -26.08 -6.67
C GLY A 146 -3.22 -25.96 -7.99
N ASN A 147 -3.20 -24.80 -8.62
CA ASN A 147 -2.54 -24.53 -9.89
C ASN A 147 -1.81 -23.18 -9.84
N GLU A 148 -0.75 -23.02 -10.59
CA GLU A 148 0.17 -21.89 -10.72
C GLU A 148 -0.32 -20.54 -10.16
N LYS A 149 0.31 -20.08 -9.07
CA LYS A 149 0.00 -18.78 -8.45
C LYS A 149 0.36 -17.65 -9.41
N SER A 150 -0.61 -16.82 -9.76
CA SER A 150 -0.31 -15.57 -10.44
C SER A 150 0.48 -14.64 -9.50
N ILE A 151 1.33 -13.79 -10.07
CA ILE A 151 2.10 -12.76 -9.31
C ILE A 151 1.14 -11.88 -8.49
N GLN A 152 -0.04 -11.60 -9.02
CA GLN A 152 -1.09 -10.81 -8.37
C GLN A 152 -1.60 -11.46 -7.08
N GLU A 153 -1.81 -12.77 -7.08
CA GLU A 153 -2.28 -13.52 -5.91
C GLU A 153 -1.21 -13.59 -4.81
N THR A 154 0.05 -13.72 -5.19
CA THR A 154 1.16 -13.71 -4.22
C THR A 154 1.33 -12.35 -3.55
N ASN A 155 1.22 -11.25 -4.29
CA ASN A 155 1.27 -9.90 -3.74
C ASN A 155 0.12 -9.65 -2.75
N LEU A 156 -1.10 -10.07 -3.09
CA LEU A 156 -2.25 -9.95 -2.20
C LEU A 156 -2.04 -10.73 -0.90
N PHE A 157 -1.53 -11.96 -1.00
CA PHE A 157 -1.26 -12.78 0.17
C PHE A 157 -0.21 -12.12 1.10
N ILE A 158 0.89 -11.62 0.53
CA ILE A 158 1.96 -10.95 1.29
C ILE A 158 1.42 -9.69 1.98
N THR A 159 0.65 -8.86 1.29
CA THR A 159 0.11 -7.62 1.87
C THR A 159 -0.87 -7.88 3.00
N ILE A 160 -1.73 -8.89 2.89
CA ILE A 160 -2.63 -9.29 3.98
C ILE A 160 -1.84 -9.83 5.17
N LEU A 161 -0.83 -10.68 4.94
CA LEU A 161 0.02 -11.19 6.02
C LEU A 161 0.75 -10.06 6.74
N THR A 162 1.34 -9.12 6.02
CA THR A 162 2.03 -7.95 6.62
C THR A 162 1.07 -7.10 7.44
N PHE A 163 -0.16 -6.88 6.96
CA PHE A 163 -1.20 -6.18 7.72
C PHE A 163 -1.52 -6.89 9.04
N ILE A 164 -1.73 -8.21 9.00
CA ILE A 164 -2.01 -9.02 10.20
C ILE A 164 -0.82 -8.96 11.18
N CYS A 165 0.41 -9.09 10.70
CA CYS A 165 1.61 -8.99 11.52
C CYS A 165 1.71 -7.62 12.23
N ILE A 166 1.55 -6.51 11.49
CA ILE A 166 1.63 -5.16 12.04
C ILE A 166 0.55 -4.95 13.12
N THR A 167 -0.68 -5.35 12.85
CA THR A 167 -1.80 -5.16 13.79
C THR A 167 -1.66 -6.02 15.03
N SER A 168 -1.12 -7.23 14.90
CA SER A 168 -0.85 -8.14 16.02
C SER A 168 0.27 -7.62 16.92
N LEU A 169 1.39 -7.19 16.37
CA LEU A 169 2.54 -6.67 17.12
C LEU A 169 2.15 -5.41 17.92
N ARG A 170 1.48 -4.45 17.28
CA ARG A 170 0.99 -3.24 17.99
C ARG A 170 -0.04 -3.55 19.06
N GLY A 171 -0.87 -4.56 18.86
CA GLY A 171 -1.82 -5.01 19.87
C GLY A 171 -1.14 -5.53 21.14
N VAL A 172 -0.02 -6.24 21.01
CA VAL A 172 0.80 -6.74 22.12
C VAL A 172 1.51 -5.58 22.83
N GLU A 173 2.12 -4.67 22.07
CA GLU A 173 2.83 -3.51 22.63
C GLU A 173 1.90 -2.62 23.47
N LYS A 174 0.71 -2.28 22.95
CA LYS A 174 -0.29 -1.48 23.69
C LYS A 174 -0.74 -2.16 24.98
N LYS A 175 -0.91 -3.49 24.98
CA LYS A 175 -1.24 -4.26 26.19
C LYS A 175 -0.07 -4.26 27.18
N SER A 176 1.15 -4.40 26.72
CA SER A 176 2.36 -4.38 27.53
C SER A 176 2.56 -3.02 28.21
N ILE A 177 2.52 -1.93 27.45
CA ILE A 177 2.65 -0.55 27.94
C ILE A 177 1.56 -0.25 28.99
N ASN A 178 0.30 -0.57 28.71
CA ASN A 178 -0.80 -0.36 29.65
C ASN A 178 -0.62 -1.17 30.94
N LYS A 179 -0.05 -2.39 30.84
CA LYS A 179 0.27 -3.23 32.04
C LYS A 179 1.38 -2.58 32.86
N TYR A 180 2.42 -2.01 32.24
CA TYR A 180 3.50 -1.30 32.93
C TYR A 180 3.02 0.00 33.57
N ILE A 181 2.23 0.83 32.89
CA ILE A 181 1.64 2.05 33.44
C ILE A 181 0.76 1.73 34.65
N LYS A 182 -0.09 0.70 34.53
CA LYS A 182 -0.97 0.27 35.63
C LYS A 182 -0.19 -0.30 36.84
N LYS A 183 0.98 -0.91 36.60
CA LYS A 183 1.83 -1.47 37.65
C LYS A 183 2.71 -0.40 38.31
N SER A 184 3.08 0.65 37.60
CA SER A 184 3.97 1.70 38.13
C SER A 184 3.30 2.69 39.10
N LYS A 185 1.98 2.65 39.26
CA LYS A 185 1.22 3.60 40.13
C LYS A 185 1.61 5.06 39.90
N LEU A 186 2.10 5.41 38.73
CA LEU A 186 2.38 6.80 38.38
C LEU A 186 1.06 7.57 38.39
N PRO A 187 0.89 8.60 39.24
CA PRO A 187 -0.28 9.44 39.19
C PRO A 187 -0.34 10.12 37.81
N TYR A 188 -1.51 10.16 37.23
CA TYR A 188 -1.77 10.96 36.05
C TYR A 188 -1.33 12.40 36.37
N LEU A 189 -0.24 12.84 35.78
CA LEU A 189 0.04 14.26 35.66
C LEU A 189 -0.92 14.78 34.60
N GLY A 190 -1.92 15.51 35.11
CA GLY A 190 -2.95 16.18 34.33
C GLY A 190 -2.42 17.28 33.42
#